data_201c46e30e3a5a932adf10875ef7ce92
#
_entry.id   201c46e30e3a5a932adf10875ef7ce92
#
_cell.length_a   1.000
_cell.length_b   1.000
_cell.length_c   1.000
_cell.angle_alpha   90.00
_cell.angle_beta   90.00
_cell.angle_gamma   90.00
#
_symmetry.space_group_name_H-M   'P 1'
#
loop_
_entity.id
_entity.type
_entity.pdbx_description
1 polymer ?
#
loop_
_entity_poly.entity_id
_entity_poly.type
_entity_poly.pdbx_seq_one_letter_code
_entity_poly.pdbx_strand_id
1 'polypeptide(L)'
;RSAELAGIDRAPFATVVAEYERIKNAFEEGTPGMAPGEPLDVNNAPADLKGWIKKNVAAHRVSGWAIAQISVKPKGGIPGDVTGEQMRVLADLADQFSQGELRITHRQNVVFPYVKASDLAALYNGLAAVGLGEDNIGEASDIIACPGLDYCALATARSIPVAQELSTMLREREAKDDLGQISLNISGCINACGHHHAANIGILGLNKAEKESYQITLGGRSDEHAAVGDILGPGFAQADVPGAVSKIIDTYLSLRTGAQERFPDTYARVGKEPFKEAVYVGA
;
A
#
# COMPACT_ATOMS: atom_id res chain seq x y z
N ARG A 1 -34.36 0.55 6.56
CA ARG A 1 -35.29 0.21 5.44
C ARG A 1 -35.47 -1.30 5.23
N SER A 2 -34.39 -2.07 5.10
CA SER A 2 -34.49 -3.53 4.89
C SER A 2 -35.14 -4.26 6.08
N ALA A 3 -34.84 -3.85 7.34
CA ALA A 3 -35.45 -4.40 8.54
C ALA A 3 -36.94 -4.07 8.65
N GLU A 4 -37.36 -2.87 8.24
CA GLU A 4 -38.78 -2.48 8.17
C GLU A 4 -39.56 -3.32 7.14
N LEU A 5 -38.97 -3.52 5.97
CA LEU A 5 -39.57 -4.33 4.92
C LEU A 5 -39.68 -5.82 5.30
N ALA A 6 -38.79 -6.33 6.15
CA ALA A 6 -38.80 -7.70 6.64
C ALA A 6 -39.62 -7.91 7.91
N GLY A 7 -40.22 -6.86 8.51
CA GLY A 7 -40.95 -6.95 9.79
C GLY A 7 -40.06 -7.33 10.97
N ILE A 8 -38.76 -7.05 10.92
CA ILE A 8 -37.79 -7.39 11.97
C ILE A 8 -37.91 -6.36 13.11
N ASP A 9 -38.05 -6.85 14.36
CA ASP A 9 -37.99 -5.99 15.55
C ASP A 9 -36.63 -5.31 15.63
N ARG A 10 -36.65 -3.98 15.72
CA ARG A 10 -35.46 -3.12 15.82
C ARG A 10 -34.97 -2.90 17.25
N ALA A 11 -35.77 -3.23 18.27
CA ALA A 11 -35.39 -2.98 19.65
C ALA A 11 -34.02 -3.56 20.04
N PRO A 12 -33.64 -4.77 19.60
CA PRO A 12 -32.31 -5.32 19.86
C PRO A 12 -31.14 -4.52 19.22
N PHE A 13 -31.45 -3.71 18.21
CA PHE A 13 -30.44 -2.91 17.50
C PHE A 13 -30.38 -1.46 17.95
N ALA A 14 -31.19 -1.07 18.93
CA ALA A 14 -31.27 0.34 19.41
C ALA A 14 -29.91 0.87 19.85
N THR A 15 -29.12 0.07 20.57
CA THR A 15 -27.77 0.44 21.01
C THR A 15 -26.82 0.67 19.83
N VAL A 16 -26.89 -0.18 18.80
CA VAL A 16 -26.07 -0.06 17.59
C VAL A 16 -26.46 1.20 16.81
N VAL A 17 -27.74 1.49 16.71
CA VAL A 17 -28.26 2.70 16.03
C VAL A 17 -27.83 3.96 16.80
N ALA A 18 -27.95 3.96 18.12
CA ALA A 18 -27.53 5.08 18.96
C ALA A 18 -26.03 5.37 18.82
N GLU A 19 -25.20 4.32 18.80
CA GLU A 19 -23.76 4.47 18.64
C GLU A 19 -23.41 4.94 17.21
N TYR A 20 -24.08 4.45 16.18
CA TYR A 20 -23.92 4.95 14.81
C TYR A 20 -24.25 6.45 14.72
N GLU A 21 -25.38 6.89 15.27
CA GLU A 21 -25.76 8.31 15.27
C GLU A 21 -24.77 9.17 16.08
N ARG A 22 -24.26 8.67 17.20
CA ARG A 22 -23.21 9.35 17.97
C ARG A 22 -21.95 9.56 17.14
N ILE A 23 -21.46 8.51 16.47
CA ILE A 23 -20.27 8.57 15.61
C ILE A 23 -20.52 9.49 14.42
N LYS A 24 -21.68 9.38 13.77
CA LYS A 24 -22.06 10.23 12.65
C LYS A 24 -22.09 11.70 13.03
N ASN A 25 -22.74 12.05 14.14
CA ASN A 25 -22.82 13.42 14.61
C ASN A 25 -21.44 13.98 14.97
N ALA A 26 -20.61 13.22 15.68
CA ALA A 26 -19.23 13.61 15.96
C ALA A 26 -18.41 13.84 14.69
N PHE A 27 -18.65 13.05 13.65
CA PHE A 27 -18.01 13.21 12.33
C PHE A 27 -18.51 14.47 11.60
N GLU A 28 -19.82 14.76 11.65
CA GLU A 28 -20.44 15.95 11.03
C GLU A 28 -20.05 17.25 11.76
N GLU A 29 -19.99 17.24 13.09
CA GLU A 29 -19.56 18.37 13.92
C GLU A 29 -18.08 18.73 13.77
N GLY A 30 -17.31 17.82 13.21
CA GLY A 30 -15.86 17.95 13.07
C GLY A 30 -15.12 17.35 14.26
N THR A 31 -13.80 17.27 14.12
CA THR A 31 -12.95 16.75 15.19
C THR A 31 -12.80 17.82 16.28
N PRO A 32 -13.22 17.56 17.52
CA PRO A 32 -13.09 18.54 18.60
C PRO A 32 -11.66 19.03 18.76
N GLY A 33 -11.46 20.32 18.92
CA GLY A 33 -10.15 20.92 19.14
C GLY A 33 -9.33 21.21 17.89
N MET A 34 -9.86 20.97 16.69
CA MET A 34 -9.19 21.30 15.42
C MET A 34 -9.63 22.66 14.90
N ALA A 35 -8.95 23.72 15.29
CA ALA A 35 -9.09 25.03 14.66
C ALA A 35 -8.34 25.05 13.32
N PRO A 36 -8.88 25.76 12.29
CA PRO A 36 -8.11 26.01 11.07
C PRO A 36 -6.78 26.70 11.36
N GLY A 37 -5.74 26.31 10.65
CA GLY A 37 -4.38 26.85 10.76
C GLY A 37 -3.82 27.21 9.40
N GLU A 38 -2.55 27.59 9.38
CA GLU A 38 -1.84 27.89 8.15
C GLU A 38 -1.71 26.64 7.27
N PRO A 39 -1.90 26.76 5.94
CA PRO A 39 -1.67 25.67 5.01
C PRO A 39 -0.21 25.19 5.06
N LEU A 40 0.01 23.96 4.64
CA LEU A 40 1.35 23.40 4.50
C LEU A 40 2.16 24.16 3.45
N ASP A 41 3.25 24.81 3.85
CA ASP A 41 4.27 25.34 2.92
C ASP A 41 5.37 24.29 2.72
N VAL A 42 5.33 23.65 1.55
CA VAL A 42 6.32 22.63 1.16
C VAL A 42 7.55 23.26 0.50
N ASN A 43 7.50 24.50 0.06
CA ASN A 43 8.52 25.09 -0.82
C ASN A 43 9.88 25.28 -0.12
N ASN A 44 9.86 25.56 1.17
CA ASN A 44 11.06 25.83 1.96
C ASN A 44 11.56 24.61 2.76
N ALA A 45 10.93 23.44 2.63
CA ALA A 45 11.33 22.22 3.33
C ALA A 45 12.62 21.62 2.74
N PRO A 46 13.46 20.90 3.52
CA PRO A 46 14.55 20.07 3.01
C PRO A 46 14.09 19.06 1.96
N ALA A 47 15.00 18.61 1.10
CA ALA A 47 14.66 17.79 -0.06
C ALA A 47 14.01 16.43 0.29
N ASP A 48 14.55 15.77 1.32
CA ASP A 48 14.03 14.52 1.88
C ASP A 48 12.63 14.69 2.48
N LEU A 49 12.40 15.74 3.26
CA LEU A 49 11.08 16.08 3.78
C LEU A 49 10.09 16.41 2.66
N LYS A 50 10.52 17.12 1.59
CA LYS A 50 9.67 17.37 0.41
C LYS A 50 9.24 16.09 -0.27
N GLY A 51 10.17 15.14 -0.46
CA GLY A 51 9.90 13.82 -1.03
C GLY A 51 8.86 13.07 -0.20
N TRP A 52 9.08 13.01 1.11
CA TRP A 52 8.19 12.37 2.05
C TRP A 52 6.80 13.03 2.08
N ILE A 53 6.72 14.36 2.18
CA ILE A 53 5.43 15.08 2.13
C ILE A 53 4.66 14.77 0.85
N LYS A 54 5.33 14.81 -0.30
CA LYS A 54 4.69 14.58 -1.60
C LYS A 54 4.01 13.22 -1.70
N LYS A 55 4.58 12.18 -1.09
CA LYS A 55 4.11 10.79 -1.23
C LYS A 55 3.30 10.33 -0.03
N ASN A 56 3.68 10.77 1.17
CA ASN A 56 3.16 10.23 2.42
C ASN A 56 2.12 11.12 3.09
N VAL A 57 1.93 12.37 2.64
CA VAL A 57 1.04 13.31 3.31
C VAL A 57 -0.14 13.69 2.41
N ALA A 58 -1.35 13.48 2.93
CA ALA A 58 -2.59 13.91 2.29
C ALA A 58 -3.16 15.13 3.03
N ALA A 59 -3.90 15.96 2.29
CA ALA A 59 -4.61 17.09 2.88
C ALA A 59 -5.72 16.60 3.81
N HIS A 60 -5.81 17.21 4.99
CA HIS A 60 -6.95 17.03 5.86
C HIS A 60 -8.09 18.00 5.46
N ARG A 61 -9.35 17.65 5.78
CA ARG A 61 -10.50 18.52 5.50
C ARG A 61 -10.47 19.88 6.23
N VAL A 62 -9.79 19.93 7.38
CA VAL A 62 -9.55 21.17 8.12
C VAL A 62 -8.24 21.78 7.64
N SER A 63 -8.26 23.02 7.17
CA SER A 63 -7.06 23.75 6.72
C SER A 63 -6.01 23.82 7.83
N GLY A 64 -4.72 23.68 7.47
CA GLY A 64 -3.61 23.68 8.43
C GLY A 64 -3.39 22.34 9.13
N TRP A 65 -4.16 21.31 8.77
CA TRP A 65 -3.98 19.94 9.22
C TRP A 65 -3.70 19.00 8.06
N ALA A 66 -3.08 17.89 8.36
CA ALA A 66 -2.65 16.89 7.41
C ALA A 66 -2.91 15.47 7.93
N ILE A 67 -2.98 14.53 7.00
CA ILE A 67 -3.00 13.09 7.26
C ILE A 67 -1.65 12.55 6.84
N ALA A 68 -0.85 12.07 7.79
CA ALA A 68 0.47 11.48 7.50
C ALA A 68 0.36 9.96 7.45
N GLN A 69 0.76 9.37 6.32
CA GLN A 69 0.87 7.93 6.14
C GLN A 69 2.33 7.52 6.38
N ILE A 70 2.53 6.56 7.26
CA ILE A 70 3.84 6.08 7.65
C ILE A 70 4.05 4.72 6.98
N SER A 71 4.99 4.65 6.08
CA SER A 71 5.38 3.38 5.48
C SER A 71 6.11 2.53 6.51
N VAL A 72 5.67 1.30 6.67
CA VAL A 72 6.33 0.25 7.44
C VAL A 72 6.89 -0.83 6.50
N LYS A 73 7.44 -0.36 5.37
CA LYS A 73 8.00 -1.18 4.30
C LYS A 73 9.36 -0.64 3.87
N PRO A 74 10.38 -0.80 4.74
CA PRO A 74 11.73 -0.33 4.44
C PRO A 74 12.34 -1.15 3.31
N LYS A 75 13.26 -0.52 2.54
CA LYS A 75 14.01 -1.19 1.47
C LYS A 75 14.62 -2.51 1.97
N GLY A 76 14.27 -3.63 1.36
CA GLY A 76 14.76 -4.97 1.73
C GLY A 76 14.27 -5.49 3.10
N GLY A 77 13.39 -4.75 3.78
CA GLY A 77 12.77 -5.17 5.03
C GLY A 77 11.54 -6.07 4.85
N ILE A 78 10.98 -6.53 5.96
CA ILE A 78 9.74 -7.30 5.97
C ILE A 78 8.57 -6.32 5.80
N PRO A 79 7.76 -6.44 4.75
CA PRO A 79 6.64 -5.52 4.53
C PRO A 79 5.59 -5.63 5.64
N GLY A 80 5.20 -4.48 6.19
CA GLY A 80 4.15 -4.42 7.20
C GLY A 80 4.59 -4.81 8.61
N ASP A 81 5.90 -5.02 8.85
CA ASP A 81 6.43 -5.39 10.15
C ASP A 81 7.10 -4.20 10.85
N VAL A 82 6.92 -4.11 12.15
CA VAL A 82 7.53 -3.10 13.00
C VAL A 82 8.02 -3.73 14.32
N THR A 83 9.16 -3.25 14.80
CA THR A 83 9.71 -3.70 16.09
C THR A 83 8.91 -3.12 17.26
N GLY A 84 9.04 -3.75 18.45
CA GLY A 84 8.43 -3.23 19.67
C GLY A 84 8.94 -1.82 20.05
N GLU A 85 10.17 -1.48 19.68
CA GLU A 85 10.72 -0.14 19.86
C GLU A 85 10.04 0.87 18.93
N GLN A 86 9.94 0.55 17.63
CA GLN A 86 9.22 1.37 16.66
C GLN A 86 7.75 1.57 17.05
N MET A 87 7.08 0.54 17.58
CA MET A 87 5.70 0.67 18.06
C MET A 87 5.57 1.66 19.22
N ARG A 88 6.52 1.68 20.16
CA ARG A 88 6.51 2.67 21.25
C ARG A 88 6.73 4.08 20.74
N VAL A 89 7.70 4.27 19.82
CA VAL A 89 7.93 5.57 19.18
C VAL A 89 6.70 6.04 18.40
N LEU A 90 6.03 5.15 17.66
CA LEU A 90 4.79 5.50 16.98
C LEU A 90 3.69 5.94 17.97
N ALA A 91 3.58 5.28 19.13
CA ALA A 91 2.63 5.68 20.17
C ALA A 91 2.97 7.06 20.75
N ASP A 92 4.23 7.30 21.12
CA ASP A 92 4.69 8.59 21.66
C ASP A 92 4.48 9.73 20.66
N LEU A 93 4.79 9.48 19.37
CA LEU A 93 4.54 10.46 18.30
C LEU A 93 3.05 10.69 18.03
N ALA A 94 2.20 9.67 18.20
CA ALA A 94 0.75 9.83 18.07
C ALA A 94 0.20 10.71 19.20
N ASP A 95 0.64 10.50 20.43
CA ASP A 95 0.27 11.34 21.57
C ASP A 95 0.69 12.81 21.35
N GLN A 96 1.89 13.00 20.81
CA GLN A 96 2.44 14.34 20.61
C GLN A 96 1.83 15.07 19.41
N PHE A 97 1.62 14.39 18.27
CA PHE A 97 1.31 15.04 16.99
C PHE A 97 -0.03 14.66 16.37
N SER A 98 -0.73 13.63 16.87
CA SER A 98 -1.97 13.13 16.26
C SER A 98 -3.11 12.88 17.26
N GLN A 99 -3.16 13.69 18.31
CA GLN A 99 -4.21 13.64 19.35
C GLN A 99 -4.33 12.26 20.03
N GLY A 100 -3.23 11.52 20.15
CA GLY A 100 -3.22 10.16 20.70
C GLY A 100 -3.85 9.09 19.79
N GLU A 101 -4.04 9.39 18.49
CA GLU A 101 -4.66 8.46 17.56
C GLU A 101 -3.72 8.09 16.42
N LEU A 102 -3.62 6.79 16.16
CA LEU A 102 -3.06 6.21 14.94
C LEU A 102 -4.00 5.12 14.39
N ARG A 103 -3.92 4.86 13.10
CA ARG A 103 -4.74 3.85 12.41
C ARG A 103 -3.87 2.94 11.57
N ILE A 104 -4.26 1.68 11.46
CA ILE A 104 -3.65 0.72 10.52
C ILE A 104 -4.45 0.71 9.23
N THR A 105 -3.76 0.75 8.09
CA THR A 105 -4.41 0.71 6.79
C THR A 105 -4.54 -0.73 6.26
N HIS A 106 -5.48 -0.94 5.33
CA HIS A 106 -5.59 -2.18 4.57
C HIS A 106 -4.37 -2.44 3.66
N ARG A 107 -3.51 -1.43 3.46
CA ARG A 107 -2.25 -1.54 2.71
C ARG A 107 -1.05 -1.83 3.62
N GLN A 108 -1.26 -2.30 4.83
CA GLN A 108 -0.20 -2.63 5.80
C GLN A 108 0.72 -1.42 6.10
N ASN A 109 0.13 -0.24 6.27
CA ASN A 109 0.82 0.98 6.68
C ASN A 109 0.12 1.60 7.89
N VAL A 110 0.75 2.58 8.54
CA VAL A 110 0.20 3.32 9.67
C VAL A 110 -0.23 4.72 9.20
N VAL A 111 -1.29 5.27 9.80
CA VAL A 111 -1.76 6.64 9.53
C VAL A 111 -1.86 7.42 10.82
N PHE A 112 -1.34 8.63 10.80
CA PHE A 112 -1.57 9.68 11.77
C PHE A 112 -2.61 10.64 11.19
N PRO A 113 -3.87 10.56 11.63
CA PRO A 113 -4.96 11.26 10.96
C PRO A 113 -5.02 12.76 11.23
N TYR A 114 -4.39 13.25 12.31
CA TYR A 114 -4.58 14.60 12.82
C TYR A 114 -3.27 15.33 13.09
N VAL A 115 -2.45 15.54 12.07
CA VAL A 115 -1.15 16.21 12.20
C VAL A 115 -1.27 17.67 11.80
N LYS A 116 -0.83 18.62 12.66
CA LYS A 116 -0.73 20.01 12.23
C LYS A 116 0.33 20.14 11.14
N ALA A 117 0.04 20.95 10.14
CA ALA A 117 0.98 21.20 9.04
C ALA A 117 2.36 21.71 9.53
N SER A 118 2.35 22.54 10.59
CA SER A 118 3.56 23.05 11.26
C SER A 118 4.44 21.94 11.88
N ASP A 119 3.85 20.82 12.24
CA ASP A 119 4.52 19.78 13.03
C ASP A 119 5.07 18.64 12.16
N LEU A 120 4.78 18.65 10.84
CA LEU A 120 5.20 17.58 9.91
C LEU A 120 6.70 17.36 9.89
N ALA A 121 7.52 18.42 9.99
CA ALA A 121 8.97 18.28 10.03
C ALA A 121 9.45 17.59 11.32
N ALA A 122 8.86 17.92 12.45
CA ALA A 122 9.20 17.30 13.74
C ALA A 122 8.76 15.82 13.76
N LEU A 123 7.56 15.53 13.26
CA LEU A 123 7.07 14.16 13.08
C LEU A 123 8.01 13.34 12.19
N TYR A 124 8.34 13.86 10.99
CA TYR A 124 9.27 13.19 10.06
C TYR A 124 10.62 12.87 10.72
N ASN A 125 11.21 13.82 11.44
CA ASN A 125 12.48 13.61 12.11
C ASN A 125 12.38 12.49 13.18
N GLY A 126 11.30 12.45 13.94
CA GLY A 126 11.06 11.39 14.92
C GLY A 126 10.91 10.01 14.26
N LEU A 127 10.20 9.94 13.14
CA LEU A 127 10.04 8.71 12.36
C LEU A 127 11.35 8.26 11.72
N ALA A 128 12.09 9.17 11.09
CA ALA A 128 13.36 8.88 10.42
C ALA A 128 14.43 8.37 11.40
N ALA A 129 14.44 8.88 12.63
CA ALA A 129 15.38 8.44 13.68
C ALA A 129 15.24 6.95 14.03
N VAL A 130 14.09 6.33 13.77
CA VAL A 130 13.83 4.89 14.00
C VAL A 130 13.62 4.10 12.71
N GLY A 131 14.00 4.66 11.55
CA GLY A 131 13.89 3.99 10.25
C GLY A 131 12.48 3.90 9.68
N LEU A 132 11.57 4.80 10.08
CA LEU A 132 10.18 4.88 9.58
C LEU A 132 9.95 6.12 8.68
N GLY A 133 11.02 6.70 8.14
CA GLY A 133 10.97 7.87 7.26
C GLY A 133 10.87 7.55 5.76
N GLU A 134 10.52 6.32 5.37
CA GLU A 134 10.42 5.93 3.96
C GLU A 134 9.35 6.72 3.20
N ASP A 135 9.70 7.15 1.99
CA ASP A 135 8.87 7.98 1.11
C ASP A 135 8.28 7.17 -0.05
N ASN A 136 7.66 6.04 0.22
CA ASN A 136 7.21 5.10 -0.81
C ASN A 136 5.71 4.78 -0.81
N ILE A 137 4.89 5.54 -0.11
CA ILE A 137 3.43 5.32 -0.12
C ILE A 137 2.87 5.45 -1.54
N GLY A 138 2.22 4.39 -2.00
CA GLY A 138 1.64 4.32 -3.35
C GLY A 138 2.62 4.05 -4.50
N GLU A 139 3.92 3.96 -4.21
CA GLU A 139 4.94 3.55 -5.17
C GLU A 139 4.93 2.03 -5.39
N ALA A 140 5.65 1.54 -6.39
CA ALA A 140 5.77 0.09 -6.67
C ALA A 140 6.40 -0.68 -5.49
N SER A 141 7.28 -0.04 -4.73
CA SER A 141 7.92 -0.60 -3.53
C SER A 141 7.03 -0.59 -2.28
N ASP A 142 5.83 0.03 -2.32
CA ASP A 142 4.79 -0.10 -1.28
C ASP A 142 4.08 -1.45 -1.38
N ILE A 143 4.87 -2.53 -1.34
CA ILE A 143 4.42 -3.91 -1.58
C ILE A 143 3.50 -4.37 -0.46
N ILE A 144 2.36 -4.96 -0.80
CA ILE A 144 1.53 -5.71 0.13
C ILE A 144 1.93 -7.18 0.06
N ALA A 145 2.34 -7.76 1.19
CA ALA A 145 2.65 -9.19 1.26
C ALA A 145 1.96 -9.85 2.45
N CYS A 146 1.34 -11.00 2.22
CA CYS A 146 0.92 -11.83 3.35
C CYS A 146 2.16 -12.48 3.99
N PRO A 147 2.07 -12.99 5.24
CA PRO A 147 3.23 -13.57 5.92
C PRO A 147 3.77 -14.85 5.25
N GLY A 148 3.00 -15.54 4.40
CA GLY A 148 3.44 -16.76 3.73
C GLY A 148 3.84 -17.87 4.70
N LEU A 149 4.65 -18.83 4.23
CA LEU A 149 5.11 -19.96 5.03
C LEU A 149 5.96 -19.58 6.25
N ASP A 150 6.46 -18.33 6.31
CA ASP A 150 7.28 -17.92 7.45
C ASP A 150 6.46 -17.83 8.75
N TYR A 151 5.14 -17.51 8.66
CA TYR A 151 4.27 -17.36 9.82
C TYR A 151 2.87 -17.97 9.66
N CYS A 152 2.55 -18.58 8.50
CA CYS A 152 1.21 -19.09 8.22
C CYS A 152 1.25 -20.59 7.86
N ALA A 153 0.70 -21.44 8.71
CA ALA A 153 0.61 -22.89 8.47
C ALA A 153 -0.27 -23.27 7.26
N LEU A 154 -1.11 -22.37 6.76
CA LEU A 154 -1.96 -22.59 5.59
C LEU A 154 -1.28 -22.21 4.27
N ALA A 155 -0.16 -21.50 4.32
CA ALA A 155 0.54 -21.06 3.13
C ALA A 155 1.20 -22.22 2.38
N THR A 156 1.41 -22.04 1.08
CA THR A 156 2.05 -23.01 0.18
C THR A 156 3.40 -22.53 -0.33
N ALA A 157 3.70 -21.24 -0.16
CA ALA A 157 4.97 -20.64 -0.54
C ALA A 157 5.30 -19.45 0.38
N ARG A 158 6.56 -19.04 0.39
CA ARG A 158 7.03 -17.86 1.11
C ARG A 158 6.71 -16.60 0.32
N SER A 159 6.26 -15.56 0.99
CA SER A 159 6.01 -14.23 0.38
C SER A 159 7.02 -13.19 0.83
N ILE A 160 7.49 -13.27 2.05
CA ILE A 160 8.42 -12.28 2.63
C ILE A 160 9.74 -12.18 1.86
N PRO A 161 10.48 -13.28 1.59
CA PRO A 161 11.74 -13.20 0.85
C PRO A 161 11.57 -12.59 -0.55
N VAL A 162 10.48 -12.97 -1.25
CA VAL A 162 10.16 -12.40 -2.58
C VAL A 162 9.90 -10.89 -2.48
N ALA A 163 9.15 -10.45 -1.46
CA ALA A 163 8.87 -9.04 -1.24
C ALA A 163 10.13 -8.24 -0.91
N GLN A 164 11.06 -8.80 -0.12
CA GLN A 164 12.33 -8.16 0.22
C GLN A 164 13.24 -7.96 -1.00
N GLU A 165 13.37 -8.99 -1.85
CA GLU A 165 14.13 -8.91 -3.09
C GLU A 165 13.53 -7.89 -4.05
N LEU A 166 12.19 -7.92 -4.23
CA LEU A 166 11.46 -6.97 -5.07
C LEU A 166 11.55 -5.54 -4.54
N SER A 167 11.37 -5.33 -3.23
CA SER A 167 11.51 -4.01 -2.61
C SER A 167 12.87 -3.39 -2.88
N THR A 168 13.93 -4.18 -2.76
CA THR A 168 15.30 -3.71 -3.05
C THR A 168 15.44 -3.27 -4.51
N MET A 169 15.01 -4.10 -5.45
CA MET A 169 15.06 -3.82 -6.88
C MET A 169 14.21 -2.60 -7.26
N LEU A 170 12.98 -2.52 -6.73
CA LEU A 170 12.04 -1.46 -7.05
C LEU A 170 12.49 -0.10 -6.51
N ARG A 171 13.02 -0.02 -5.30
CA ARG A 171 13.59 1.23 -4.77
C ARG A 171 14.75 1.76 -5.61
N GLU A 172 15.56 0.86 -6.17
CA GLU A 172 16.65 1.25 -7.10
C GLU A 172 16.12 1.75 -8.45
N ARG A 173 14.99 1.21 -8.90
CA ARG A 173 14.32 1.65 -10.12
C ARG A 173 13.61 3.00 -9.91
N GLU A 174 12.87 3.16 -8.82
CA GLU A 174 12.16 4.41 -8.46
C GLU A 174 13.12 5.60 -8.30
N ALA A 175 14.38 5.36 -7.94
CA ALA A 175 15.39 6.40 -7.87
C ALA A 175 15.89 6.89 -9.25
N LYS A 176 15.64 6.13 -10.31
CA LYS A 176 16.13 6.39 -11.68
C LYS A 176 15.01 6.72 -12.66
N ASP A 177 13.88 6.06 -12.49
CA ASP A 177 12.77 6.05 -13.45
C ASP A 177 11.49 6.55 -12.76
N ASP A 178 10.68 7.33 -13.46
CA ASP A 178 9.31 7.60 -13.05
C ASP A 178 8.44 6.39 -13.43
N LEU A 179 8.23 5.49 -12.49
CA LEU A 179 7.40 4.31 -12.69
C LEU A 179 5.90 4.62 -12.67
N GLY A 180 5.51 5.79 -12.16
CA GLY A 180 4.12 6.08 -11.83
C GLY A 180 3.62 5.19 -10.67
N GLN A 181 2.33 5.23 -10.42
CA GLN A 181 1.72 4.40 -9.38
C GLN A 181 1.50 2.96 -9.89
N ILE A 182 2.16 2.00 -9.27
CA ILE A 182 2.00 0.57 -9.55
C ILE A 182 1.72 -0.13 -8.22
N SER A 183 0.60 -0.84 -8.12
CA SER A 183 0.34 -1.72 -6.98
C SER A 183 0.94 -3.11 -7.22
N LEU A 184 1.75 -3.59 -6.25
CA LEU A 184 2.34 -4.92 -6.26
C LEU A 184 1.93 -5.67 -4.99
N ASN A 185 1.25 -6.80 -5.14
CA ASN A 185 0.74 -7.58 -4.03
C ASN A 185 1.16 -9.05 -4.13
N ILE A 186 1.53 -9.64 -3.00
CA ILE A 186 2.03 -11.02 -2.93
C ILE A 186 1.18 -11.84 -1.96
N SER A 187 0.73 -12.99 -2.40
CA SER A 187 0.03 -13.98 -1.56
C SER A 187 0.78 -15.31 -1.58
N GLY A 188 1.03 -15.90 -0.41
CA GLY A 188 1.72 -17.17 -0.25
C GLY A 188 0.83 -18.41 -0.49
N CYS A 189 -0.46 -18.24 -0.83
CA CYS A 189 -1.39 -19.30 -1.19
C CYS A 189 -2.67 -18.76 -1.83
N ILE A 190 -3.56 -19.67 -2.27
CA ILE A 190 -4.84 -19.36 -2.93
C ILE A 190 -5.85 -18.61 -2.05
N ASN A 191 -5.66 -18.56 -0.73
CA ASN A 191 -6.49 -17.75 0.17
C ASN A 191 -6.37 -16.25 -0.11
N ALA A 192 -5.35 -15.84 -0.87
CA ALA A 192 -5.19 -14.50 -1.41
C ALA A 192 -5.19 -13.37 -0.36
N CYS A 193 -4.69 -13.61 0.84
CA CYS A 193 -4.65 -12.62 1.93
C CYS A 193 -3.88 -11.33 1.58
N GLY A 194 -2.93 -11.40 0.62
CA GLY A 194 -2.28 -10.22 0.05
C GLY A 194 -3.06 -9.55 -1.08
N HIS A 195 -4.26 -10.03 -1.43
CA HIS A 195 -5.11 -9.48 -2.50
C HIS A 195 -4.39 -9.36 -3.86
N HIS A 196 -3.52 -10.33 -4.21
CA HIS A 196 -2.70 -10.32 -5.43
C HIS A 196 -3.53 -10.15 -6.70
N HIS A 197 -4.73 -10.73 -6.75
CA HIS A 197 -5.61 -10.67 -7.93
C HIS A 197 -6.20 -9.28 -8.22
N ALA A 198 -6.17 -8.36 -7.23
CA ALA A 198 -6.65 -6.98 -7.39
C ALA A 198 -5.51 -5.97 -7.55
N ALA A 199 -4.26 -6.43 -7.66
CA ALA A 199 -3.09 -5.58 -7.87
C ALA A 199 -2.75 -5.44 -9.35
N ASN A 200 -2.10 -4.34 -9.72
CA ASN A 200 -1.60 -4.16 -11.09
C ASN A 200 -0.61 -5.27 -11.48
N ILE A 201 0.27 -5.64 -10.55
CA ILE A 201 1.14 -6.81 -10.62
C ILE A 201 0.85 -7.66 -9.39
N GLY A 202 0.20 -8.80 -9.57
CA GLY A 202 -0.10 -9.75 -8.52
C GLY A 202 0.83 -10.96 -8.57
N ILE A 203 1.25 -11.45 -7.41
CA ILE A 203 2.11 -12.65 -7.30
C ILE A 203 1.43 -13.65 -6.39
N LEU A 204 1.20 -14.85 -6.90
CA LEU A 204 0.65 -15.97 -6.14
C LEU A 204 1.68 -17.05 -5.95
N GLY A 205 2.01 -17.33 -4.69
CA GLY A 205 2.83 -18.47 -4.32
C GLY A 205 2.05 -19.78 -4.40
N LEU A 206 2.63 -20.76 -5.05
CA LEU A 206 2.12 -22.10 -5.26
C LEU A 206 3.16 -23.13 -4.85
N ASN A 207 2.73 -24.33 -4.51
CA ASN A 207 3.62 -25.48 -4.36
C ASN A 207 3.31 -26.50 -5.46
N LYS A 208 4.32 -26.84 -6.25
CA LYS A 208 4.25 -27.89 -7.27
C LYS A 208 5.33 -28.93 -7.00
N ALA A 209 4.93 -30.14 -6.65
CA ALA A 209 5.85 -31.24 -6.37
C ALA A 209 6.95 -30.84 -5.36
N GLU A 210 6.52 -30.29 -4.22
CA GLU A 210 7.37 -29.83 -3.12
C GLU A 210 8.32 -28.67 -3.45
N LYS A 211 8.10 -27.99 -4.59
CA LYS A 211 8.85 -26.79 -4.98
C LYS A 211 7.95 -25.57 -4.99
N GLU A 212 8.42 -24.50 -4.36
CA GLU A 212 7.76 -23.21 -4.43
C GLU A 212 7.82 -22.64 -5.85
N SER A 213 6.70 -22.12 -6.32
CA SER A 213 6.55 -21.51 -7.65
C SER A 213 5.66 -20.27 -7.52
N TYR A 214 5.98 -19.23 -8.25
CA TYR A 214 5.31 -17.93 -8.15
C TYR A 214 4.66 -17.56 -9.48
N GLN A 215 3.33 -17.53 -9.49
CA GLN A 215 2.53 -17.17 -10.65
C GLN A 215 2.26 -15.66 -10.64
N ILE A 216 2.50 -14.99 -11.77
CA ILE A 216 2.24 -13.56 -11.91
C ILE A 216 0.90 -13.35 -12.62
N THR A 217 0.12 -12.40 -12.09
CA THR A 217 -1.09 -11.86 -12.71
C THR A 217 -0.89 -10.37 -13.01
N LEU A 218 -1.47 -9.87 -14.11
CA LEU A 218 -1.39 -8.47 -14.51
C LEU A 218 -2.76 -7.86 -14.75
N GLY A 219 -2.88 -6.55 -14.55
CA GLY A 219 -4.07 -5.78 -14.89
C GLY A 219 -5.17 -5.77 -13.82
N GLY A 220 -4.90 -6.29 -12.62
CA GLY A 220 -5.81 -6.10 -11.49
C GLY A 220 -5.92 -4.62 -11.09
N ARG A 221 -7.08 -4.22 -10.59
CA ARG A 221 -7.39 -2.84 -10.13
C ARG A 221 -8.30 -2.88 -8.92
N SER A 222 -8.09 -1.99 -7.98
CA SER A 222 -8.91 -1.81 -6.78
C SER A 222 -9.54 -0.42 -6.67
N ASP A 223 -9.55 0.34 -7.78
CA ASP A 223 -10.20 1.64 -7.90
C ASP A 223 -11.64 1.50 -8.45
N GLU A 224 -12.25 2.62 -8.89
CA GLU A 224 -13.61 2.68 -9.47
C GLU A 224 -13.78 1.83 -10.75
N HIS A 225 -12.68 1.42 -11.37
CA HIS A 225 -12.65 0.50 -12.51
C HIS A 225 -12.18 -0.90 -12.11
N ALA A 226 -12.62 -1.37 -10.95
CA ALA A 226 -12.18 -2.64 -10.36
C ALA A 226 -12.10 -3.79 -11.36
N ALA A 227 -10.98 -4.51 -11.37
CA ALA A 227 -10.73 -5.64 -12.25
C ALA A 227 -9.86 -6.70 -11.56
N VAL A 228 -10.09 -7.95 -11.92
CA VAL A 228 -9.23 -9.08 -11.52
C VAL A 228 -8.12 -9.23 -12.57
N GLY A 229 -6.88 -9.43 -12.09
CA GLY A 229 -5.73 -9.61 -12.97
C GLY A 229 -5.76 -10.93 -13.74
N ASP A 230 -5.25 -10.89 -14.98
CA ASP A 230 -5.08 -12.06 -15.83
C ASP A 230 -3.79 -12.81 -15.51
N ILE A 231 -3.84 -14.13 -15.49
CA ILE A 231 -2.64 -14.96 -15.35
C ILE A 231 -1.72 -14.72 -16.57
N LEU A 232 -0.47 -14.35 -16.31
CA LEU A 232 0.53 -14.06 -17.36
C LEU A 232 0.99 -15.34 -18.07
N GLY A 233 1.24 -16.41 -17.30
CA GLY A 233 1.71 -17.68 -17.83
C GLY A 233 2.17 -18.66 -16.74
N PRO A 234 3.11 -19.57 -17.06
CA PRO A 234 3.72 -20.47 -16.08
C PRO A 234 4.37 -19.73 -14.92
N GLY A 235 4.39 -20.34 -13.73
CA GLY A 235 5.04 -19.76 -12.56
C GLY A 235 6.57 -19.81 -12.64
N PHE A 236 7.21 -18.95 -11.87
CA PHE A 236 8.67 -18.76 -11.77
C PHE A 236 9.23 -19.40 -10.50
N ALA A 237 10.49 -19.78 -10.51
CA ALA A 237 11.23 -19.99 -9.27
C ALA A 237 11.42 -18.64 -8.54
N GLN A 238 11.63 -18.65 -7.23
CA GLN A 238 11.79 -17.43 -6.44
C GLN A 238 12.83 -16.47 -7.03
N ALA A 239 14.02 -17.01 -7.35
CA ALA A 239 15.13 -16.21 -7.87
C ALA A 239 14.85 -15.52 -9.22
N ASP A 240 13.86 -15.99 -9.98
CA ASP A 240 13.53 -15.46 -11.30
C ASP A 240 12.45 -14.37 -11.22
N VAL A 241 11.73 -14.27 -10.09
CA VAL A 241 10.63 -13.31 -9.93
C VAL A 241 11.07 -11.85 -10.10
N PRO A 242 12.17 -11.37 -9.48
CA PRO A 242 12.60 -9.98 -9.66
C PRO A 242 12.92 -9.65 -11.13
N GLY A 243 13.57 -10.58 -11.85
CA GLY A 243 13.87 -10.43 -13.27
C GLY A 243 12.60 -10.35 -14.14
N ALA A 244 11.60 -11.19 -13.85
CA ALA A 244 10.32 -11.16 -14.54
C ALA A 244 9.56 -9.84 -14.29
N VAL A 245 9.50 -9.37 -13.04
CA VAL A 245 8.88 -8.10 -12.69
C VAL A 245 9.60 -6.91 -13.34
N SER A 246 10.95 -6.93 -13.38
CA SER A 246 11.72 -5.90 -14.08
C SER A 246 11.36 -5.82 -15.56
N LYS A 247 11.29 -6.96 -16.27
CA LYS A 247 10.87 -7.01 -17.68
C LYS A 247 9.44 -6.50 -17.90
N ILE A 248 8.53 -6.80 -16.96
CA ILE A 248 7.15 -6.29 -17.01
C ILE A 248 7.16 -4.76 -16.91
N ILE A 249 7.92 -4.19 -15.99
CA ILE A 249 8.04 -2.74 -15.82
C ILE A 249 8.67 -2.10 -17.06
N ASP A 250 9.74 -2.66 -17.61
CA ASP A 250 10.39 -2.18 -18.84
C ASP A 250 9.41 -2.16 -20.02
N THR A 251 8.62 -3.22 -20.17
CA THR A 251 7.58 -3.31 -21.19
C THR A 251 6.53 -2.23 -21.01
N TYR A 252 6.05 -2.03 -19.79
CA TYR A 252 5.11 -0.94 -19.47
C TYR A 252 5.68 0.43 -19.83
N LEU A 253 6.89 0.73 -19.38
CA LEU A 253 7.54 2.01 -19.65
C LEU A 253 7.75 2.27 -21.15
N SER A 254 8.01 1.24 -21.93
CA SER A 254 8.17 1.33 -23.38
C SER A 254 6.86 1.51 -24.14
N LEU A 255 5.75 1.01 -23.58
CA LEU A 255 4.44 1.01 -24.24
C LEU A 255 3.52 2.12 -23.79
N ARG A 256 3.75 2.72 -22.61
CA ARG A 256 2.91 3.83 -22.13
C ARG A 256 3.00 5.04 -23.07
N THR A 257 1.88 5.71 -23.31
CA THR A 257 1.78 6.86 -24.22
C THR A 257 2.30 8.16 -23.60
N GLY A 258 2.55 8.19 -22.30
CA GLY A 258 3.10 9.32 -21.57
C GLY A 258 3.17 9.06 -20.07
N ALA A 259 3.83 9.93 -19.33
CA ALA A 259 4.06 9.78 -17.89
C ALA A 259 2.76 9.67 -17.04
N GLN A 260 1.65 10.18 -17.57
CA GLN A 260 0.35 10.15 -16.89
C GLN A 260 -0.45 8.86 -17.14
N GLU A 261 -0.07 8.05 -18.14
CA GLU A 261 -0.73 6.76 -18.36
C GLU A 261 -0.27 5.75 -17.33
N ARG A 262 -1.18 5.31 -16.47
CA ARG A 262 -0.90 4.35 -15.39
C ARG A 262 -0.77 2.92 -15.94
N PHE A 263 -0.08 2.07 -15.21
CA PHE A 263 0.09 0.66 -15.55
C PHE A 263 -1.22 -0.05 -15.95
N PRO A 264 -2.32 0.02 -15.17
CA PRO A 264 -3.55 -0.68 -15.53
C PRO A 264 -4.22 -0.11 -16.80
N ASP A 265 -4.02 1.17 -17.11
CA ASP A 265 -4.57 1.79 -18.32
C ASP A 265 -3.78 1.35 -19.56
N THR A 266 -2.44 1.30 -19.46
CA THR A 266 -1.58 0.73 -20.50
C THR A 266 -1.93 -0.74 -20.74
N TYR A 267 -2.05 -1.54 -19.67
CA TYR A 267 -2.41 -2.96 -19.78
C TYR A 267 -3.78 -3.16 -20.45
N ALA A 268 -4.78 -2.39 -20.06
CA ALA A 268 -6.12 -2.45 -20.67
C ALA A 268 -6.10 -2.14 -22.19
N ARG A 269 -5.20 -1.25 -22.61
CA ARG A 269 -5.05 -0.84 -24.02
C ARG A 269 -4.29 -1.86 -24.86
N VAL A 270 -3.18 -2.41 -24.35
CA VAL A 270 -2.27 -3.26 -25.14
C VAL A 270 -2.50 -4.77 -24.93
N GLY A 271 -3.18 -5.15 -23.85
CA GLY A 271 -3.40 -6.53 -23.49
C GLY A 271 -2.18 -7.24 -22.89
N LYS A 272 -2.31 -8.54 -22.69
CA LYS A 272 -1.34 -9.40 -22.01
C LYS A 272 -0.11 -9.75 -22.87
N GLU A 273 -0.30 -9.90 -24.18
CA GLU A 273 0.70 -10.55 -25.03
C GLU A 273 2.06 -9.87 -25.06
N PRO A 274 2.21 -8.53 -25.14
CA PRO A 274 3.53 -7.88 -25.10
C PRO A 274 4.31 -8.19 -23.82
N PHE A 275 3.63 -8.24 -22.67
CA PHE A 275 4.25 -8.56 -21.38
C PHE A 275 4.67 -10.03 -21.31
N LYS A 276 3.83 -10.93 -21.83
CA LYS A 276 4.12 -12.36 -21.89
C LYS A 276 5.32 -12.65 -22.78
N GLU A 277 5.38 -12.05 -23.95
CA GLU A 277 6.53 -12.15 -24.85
C GLU A 277 7.83 -11.66 -24.19
N ALA A 278 7.81 -10.49 -23.57
CA ALA A 278 8.98 -9.93 -22.90
C ALA A 278 9.54 -10.83 -21.79
N VAL A 279 8.66 -11.54 -21.08
CA VAL A 279 9.06 -12.36 -19.93
C VAL A 279 9.48 -13.78 -20.34
N TYR A 280 8.79 -14.41 -21.31
CA TYR A 280 8.97 -15.82 -21.63
C TYR A 280 9.71 -16.08 -22.97
N VAL A 281 9.79 -15.11 -23.89
CA VAL A 281 10.54 -15.26 -25.15
C VAL A 281 11.95 -14.71 -24.94
N GLY A 282 12.93 -15.60 -24.91
CA GLY A 282 14.34 -15.26 -24.70
C GLY A 282 14.90 -15.68 -23.34
N ALA A 283 14.20 -16.58 -22.64
CA ALA A 283 14.74 -17.29 -21.48
C ALA A 283 15.26 -18.67 -21.88
#